data_5d723c98ee97451b2cf0ed72e1c70cfa
#
_entry.id   5d723c98ee97451b2cf0ed72e1c70cfa
#
_cell.length_a   1.000
_cell.length_b   1.000
_cell.length_c   1.000
_cell.angle_alpha   90.00
_cell.angle_beta   90.00
_cell.angle_gamma   90.00
#
_symmetry.space_group_name_H-M   'P 1'
#
loop_
_entity.id
_entity.type
_entity.pdbx_description
1 polymer ?
#
loop_
_entity_poly.entity_id
_entity_poly.type
_entity_poly.pdbx_seq_one_letter_code
_entity_poly.pdbx_strand_id
1 'polypeptide(L)'
;MTNMKMNTVILLSLAACTGMLACPGAWATAVCQEQSYHLKTACPHPLSLAGPAEERVYLRFQAGWASKYECEGLNLWDGSLCMFVPEIQYKEWVGKIWYGVSTDHRNHAELKYRLDYVRELGNWTVMPWYEHSFVFPGDKGIPRPGLKTTYHFSDRWFGGADLYWQYNNHTFRGYYAVFAGMHEEIADCVRVDAVVRYGYNGGYVGPVVHHGSNALDYNLSVTFRATGRLTVELFTNYSQALTVVKQKGLGDDFYYGVNLKYTF
;
A
#
# COMPACT_ATOMS: atom_id res chain seq x y z
N MET A 1 9.86 -27.23 23.13
CA MET A 1 10.20 -27.37 21.68
C MET A 1 9.63 -26.27 20.81
N THR A 2 9.17 -25.12 21.35
CA THR A 2 8.41 -24.08 20.62
C THR A 2 9.26 -22.86 20.22
N ASN A 3 10.46 -22.70 20.80
CA ASN A 3 11.28 -21.49 20.58
C ASN A 3 12.21 -21.54 19.34
N MET A 4 12.37 -22.71 18.71
CA MET A 4 13.31 -22.87 17.59
C MET A 4 12.72 -22.46 16.22
N LYS A 5 11.38 -22.47 16.07
CA LYS A 5 10.72 -22.13 14.78
C LYS A 5 10.60 -20.61 14.51
N MET A 6 10.54 -19.80 15.56
CA MET A 6 10.40 -18.35 15.41
C MET A 6 11.70 -17.67 14.97
N ASN A 7 12.84 -18.12 15.46
CA ASN A 7 14.14 -17.57 15.09
C ASN A 7 14.54 -17.87 13.63
N THR A 8 14.08 -18.99 13.06
CA THR A 8 14.40 -19.37 11.67
C THR A 8 13.64 -18.51 10.66
N VAL A 9 12.39 -18.12 10.95
CA VAL A 9 11.59 -17.27 10.06
C VAL A 9 12.11 -15.83 10.06
N ILE A 10 12.53 -15.31 11.21
CA ILE A 10 13.12 -13.96 11.33
C ILE A 10 14.48 -13.91 10.61
N LEU A 11 15.30 -14.94 10.73
CA LEU A 11 16.60 -15.04 10.04
C LEU A 11 16.45 -15.16 8.51
N LEU A 12 15.46 -15.88 8.01
CA LEU A 12 15.20 -15.97 6.57
C LEU A 12 14.70 -14.64 5.98
N SER A 13 13.91 -13.87 6.73
CA SER A 13 13.45 -12.54 6.32
C SER A 13 14.59 -11.52 6.31
N LEU A 14 15.53 -11.59 7.27
CA LEU A 14 16.72 -10.73 7.29
C LEU A 14 17.76 -11.14 6.23
N ALA A 15 17.94 -12.42 5.95
CA ALA A 15 18.89 -12.88 4.94
C ALA A 15 18.49 -12.52 3.50
N ALA A 16 17.18 -12.41 3.22
CA ALA A 16 16.69 -11.91 1.93
C ALA A 16 16.98 -10.40 1.74
N CYS A 17 17.08 -9.62 2.83
CA CYS A 17 17.38 -8.19 2.77
C CYS A 17 18.88 -7.86 2.63
N THR A 18 19.78 -8.76 3.02
CA THR A 18 21.24 -8.47 3.04
C THR A 18 21.98 -8.83 1.75
N GLY A 19 21.36 -9.54 0.82
CA GLY A 19 21.99 -10.01 -0.42
C GLY A 19 21.99 -9.07 -1.62
N MET A 20 21.38 -7.86 -1.54
CA MET A 20 21.15 -6.99 -2.70
C MET A 20 21.76 -5.57 -2.61
N LEU A 21 22.82 -5.38 -1.85
CA LEU A 21 23.50 -4.10 -1.76
C LEU A 21 24.67 -4.01 -2.75
N ALA A 22 24.43 -3.72 -4.04
CA ALA A 22 25.42 -3.09 -4.90
C ALA A 22 24.82 -2.71 -6.26
N CYS A 23 24.55 -1.42 -6.52
CA CYS A 23 24.76 -0.76 -7.84
C CYS A 23 24.46 0.74 -7.77
N PRO A 24 25.22 1.61 -8.43
CA PRO A 24 25.09 3.06 -8.38
C PRO A 24 24.37 3.65 -9.61
N GLY A 25 23.58 4.68 -9.42
CA GLY A 25 23.20 5.62 -10.49
C GLY A 25 21.77 6.14 -10.52
N ALA A 26 21.62 7.42 -10.19
CA ALA A 26 20.74 8.47 -10.72
C ALA A 26 19.21 8.49 -10.48
N TRP A 27 18.79 9.40 -9.61
CA TRP A 27 17.71 10.41 -9.59
C TRP A 27 16.34 10.10 -10.17
N ALA A 28 15.38 9.81 -9.29
CA ALA A 28 14.01 10.30 -9.34
C ALA A 28 13.36 10.12 -7.96
N THR A 29 13.09 11.21 -7.28
CA THR A 29 12.31 11.23 -6.05
C THR A 29 10.85 11.08 -6.41
N ALA A 30 10.33 9.90 -6.34
CA ALA A 30 8.91 9.67 -6.41
C ALA A 30 8.51 8.64 -5.36
N VAL A 31 7.50 8.95 -4.64
CA VAL A 31 7.10 8.24 -3.46
C VAL A 31 5.67 7.79 -3.58
N CYS A 32 5.45 6.52 -3.48
CA CYS A 32 4.15 5.89 -3.63
C CYS A 32 3.56 5.38 -2.31
N GLN A 33 2.27 5.48 -2.20
CA GLN A 33 1.49 4.94 -1.12
C GLN A 33 0.85 3.62 -1.56
N GLU A 34 1.08 2.57 -0.78
CA GLU A 34 0.35 1.32 -0.94
C GLU A 34 -1.14 1.56 -0.64
N GLN A 35 -2.00 1.37 -1.64
CA GLN A 35 -3.45 1.46 -1.48
C GLN A 35 -3.98 0.17 -0.85
N SER A 36 -3.63 -0.10 0.41
CA SER A 36 -4.33 -1.14 1.15
C SER A 36 -5.61 -0.57 1.73
N TYR A 37 -6.72 -0.81 1.07
CA TYR A 37 -8.04 -0.57 1.64
C TYR A 37 -8.28 -1.62 2.72
N HIS A 38 -8.07 -1.24 4.00
CA HIS A 38 -8.52 -2.07 5.12
C HIS A 38 -10.04 -2.00 5.20
N LEU A 39 -10.68 -2.90 4.48
CA LEU A 39 -12.10 -3.15 4.63
C LEU A 39 -12.31 -4.03 5.85
N LYS A 40 -13.41 -3.80 6.58
CA LYS A 40 -13.91 -4.77 7.56
C LYS A 40 -14.06 -6.11 6.86
N THR A 41 -13.04 -6.93 6.92
CA THR A 41 -13.20 -8.32 6.55
C THR A 41 -13.87 -8.99 7.73
N ALA A 42 -15.17 -9.26 7.62
CA ALA A 42 -15.81 -10.31 8.38
C ALA A 42 -15.20 -11.64 7.94
N CYS A 43 -13.92 -11.82 8.15
CA CYS A 43 -13.28 -13.11 8.00
C CYS A 43 -13.64 -13.94 9.22
N PRO A 44 -14.09 -15.19 9.07
CA PRO A 44 -14.07 -16.11 10.18
C PRO A 44 -12.63 -16.12 10.70
N HIS A 45 -12.49 -15.87 12.00
CA HIS A 45 -11.23 -15.73 12.70
C HIS A 45 -10.19 -16.76 12.24
N PRO A 46 -8.96 -16.36 11.92
CA PRO A 46 -7.87 -17.31 11.84
C PRO A 46 -7.82 -18.06 13.16
N LEU A 47 -7.58 -19.37 13.08
CA LEU A 47 -7.54 -20.28 14.21
C LEU A 47 -6.82 -19.64 15.41
N SER A 48 -7.57 -19.39 16.45
CA SER A 48 -7.17 -18.77 17.70
C SER A 48 -6.01 -19.51 18.35
N LEU A 49 -4.84 -18.90 18.36
CA LEU A 49 -3.85 -19.24 19.38
C LEU A 49 -4.40 -18.71 20.71
N ALA A 50 -4.55 -19.62 21.70
CA ALA A 50 -5.27 -19.41 22.94
C ALA A 50 -4.81 -18.15 23.72
N GLY A 51 -5.68 -17.18 23.83
CA GLY A 51 -5.55 -15.96 24.61
C GLY A 51 -6.81 -15.12 24.42
N PRO A 52 -7.17 -14.19 25.30
CA PRO A 52 -8.27 -13.28 25.07
C PRO A 52 -8.03 -12.51 23.75
N ALA A 53 -9.09 -12.30 22.95
CA ALA A 53 -9.01 -11.75 21.60
C ALA A 53 -8.28 -10.37 21.53
N GLU A 54 -8.27 -9.65 22.64
CA GLU A 54 -7.67 -8.31 22.78
C GLU A 54 -6.14 -8.29 22.89
N GLU A 55 -5.48 -9.43 23.12
CA GLU A 55 -4.03 -9.50 23.34
C GLU A 55 -3.27 -10.25 22.24
N ARG A 56 -3.90 -10.51 21.10
CA ARG A 56 -3.27 -11.29 20.02
C ARG A 56 -2.42 -10.42 19.12
N VAL A 57 -1.23 -10.94 18.81
CA VAL A 57 -0.37 -10.42 17.74
C VAL A 57 -0.68 -11.20 16.48
N TYR A 58 -0.99 -10.51 15.40
CA TYR A 58 -1.16 -11.11 14.08
C TYR A 58 0.05 -10.77 13.22
N LEU A 59 0.62 -11.79 12.60
CA LEU A 59 1.70 -11.63 11.65
C LEU A 59 1.15 -11.95 10.25
N ARG A 60 1.40 -11.07 9.31
CA ARG A 60 1.06 -11.25 7.89
C ARG A 60 2.29 -11.02 7.03
N PHE A 61 2.32 -11.68 5.91
CA PHE A 61 3.32 -11.48 4.89
C PHE A 61 2.64 -11.40 3.54
N GLN A 62 2.96 -10.37 2.77
CA GLN A 62 2.52 -10.25 1.39
C GLN A 62 3.74 -10.26 0.48
N ALA A 63 3.64 -11.01 -0.61
CA ALA A 63 4.53 -10.91 -1.76
C ALA A 63 3.69 -10.58 -2.98
N GLY A 64 4.17 -9.70 -3.85
CA GLY A 64 3.41 -9.28 -5.01
C GLY A 64 4.28 -8.96 -6.20
N TRP A 65 3.63 -8.92 -7.37
CA TRP A 65 4.18 -8.44 -8.61
C TRP A 65 3.17 -7.51 -9.29
N ALA A 66 3.67 -6.43 -9.86
CA ALA A 66 2.88 -5.50 -10.67
C ALA A 66 3.58 -5.23 -12.00
N SER A 67 2.82 -5.05 -13.08
CA SER A 67 3.35 -4.79 -14.41
C SER A 67 4.03 -3.43 -14.56
N LYS A 68 3.72 -2.49 -13.63
CA LYS A 68 4.32 -1.15 -13.53
C LYS A 68 4.34 -0.69 -12.08
N TYR A 69 5.16 0.31 -11.80
CA TYR A 69 5.13 1.04 -10.56
C TYR A 69 4.51 2.42 -10.76
N GLU A 70 3.22 2.49 -10.58
CA GLU A 70 2.45 3.73 -10.66
C GLU A 70 2.03 4.18 -9.27
N CYS A 71 2.06 5.49 -9.04
CA CYS A 71 1.69 6.09 -7.79
C CYS A 71 1.06 7.45 -7.98
N GLU A 72 -0.13 7.63 -7.43
CA GLU A 72 -0.84 8.90 -7.46
C GLU A 72 -1.03 9.41 -8.91
N GLY A 73 -1.30 8.54 -9.87
CA GLY A 73 -1.38 8.86 -11.30
C GLY A 73 -0.03 9.09 -11.97
N LEU A 74 1.06 8.79 -11.31
CA LEU A 74 2.40 8.98 -11.84
C LEU A 74 3.07 7.62 -12.04
N ASN A 75 3.41 7.31 -13.28
CA ASN A 75 4.30 6.19 -13.56
C ASN A 75 5.71 6.57 -13.10
N LEU A 76 6.18 5.91 -12.05
CA LEU A 76 7.44 6.23 -11.40
C LEU A 76 8.63 5.58 -12.09
N TRP A 77 8.44 4.42 -12.68
CA TRP A 77 9.35 3.81 -13.63
C TRP A 77 8.61 2.87 -14.58
N ASP A 78 9.05 2.89 -15.83
CA ASP A 78 8.58 1.97 -16.87
C ASP A 78 9.17 0.59 -16.62
N GLY A 79 8.44 -0.26 -15.95
CA GLY A 79 8.88 -1.61 -15.69
C GLY A 79 8.12 -2.24 -14.56
N SER A 80 8.21 -3.55 -14.49
CA SER A 80 7.52 -4.30 -13.47
C SER A 80 8.22 -4.22 -12.12
N LEU A 81 7.45 -4.46 -11.07
CA LEU A 81 7.84 -4.36 -9.68
C LEU A 81 7.56 -5.67 -8.97
N CYS A 82 8.52 -6.20 -8.22
CA CYS A 82 8.27 -7.15 -7.16
C CYS A 82 8.19 -6.42 -5.81
N MET A 83 7.25 -6.83 -4.96
CA MET A 83 7.08 -6.23 -3.64
C MET A 83 6.97 -7.28 -2.54
N PHE A 84 7.41 -6.91 -1.32
CA PHE A 84 7.38 -7.73 -0.12
C PHE A 84 6.93 -6.88 1.06
N VAL A 85 5.92 -7.34 1.79
CA VAL A 85 5.30 -6.57 2.87
C VAL A 85 5.10 -7.46 4.10
N PRO A 86 6.08 -7.59 4.99
CA PRO A 86 5.82 -8.07 6.34
C PRO A 86 4.99 -7.06 7.13
N GLU A 87 3.99 -7.57 7.83
CA GLU A 87 3.07 -6.78 8.64
C GLU A 87 2.90 -7.43 10.01
N ILE A 88 2.87 -6.61 11.04
CA ILE A 88 2.53 -6.98 12.41
C ILE A 88 1.36 -6.14 12.89
N GLN A 89 0.33 -6.77 13.43
CA GLN A 89 -0.81 -6.10 14.03
C GLN A 89 -0.92 -6.46 15.52
N TYR A 90 -1.05 -5.45 16.36
CA TYR A 90 -1.34 -5.58 17.77
C TYR A 90 -2.38 -4.56 18.19
N LYS A 91 -3.56 -5.03 18.60
CA LYS A 91 -4.73 -4.17 18.87
C LYS A 91 -5.05 -3.26 17.67
N GLU A 92 -5.11 -1.96 17.88
CA GLU A 92 -5.36 -0.93 16.87
C GLU A 92 -4.11 -0.56 16.05
N TRP A 93 -2.92 -1.04 16.44
CA TRP A 93 -1.66 -0.70 15.79
C TRP A 93 -1.28 -1.70 14.72
N VAL A 94 -0.89 -1.19 13.56
CA VAL A 94 -0.40 -2.00 12.43
C VAL A 94 0.93 -1.44 11.96
N GLY A 95 1.99 -2.22 12.14
CA GLY A 95 3.32 -1.91 11.63
C GLY A 95 3.59 -2.66 10.33
N LYS A 96 4.13 -1.97 9.32
CA LYS A 96 4.46 -2.56 8.02
C LYS A 96 5.85 -2.16 7.56
N ILE A 97 6.50 -3.05 6.86
CA ILE A 97 7.68 -2.74 6.06
C ILE A 97 7.31 -3.09 4.62
N TRP A 98 7.30 -2.13 3.74
CA TRP A 98 7.13 -2.36 2.31
C TRP A 98 8.49 -2.26 1.62
N TYR A 99 8.85 -3.25 0.86
CA TYR A 99 10.04 -3.26 0.02
C TYR A 99 9.65 -3.60 -1.40
N GLY A 100 9.94 -2.70 -2.33
CA GLY A 100 9.71 -2.87 -3.75
C GLY A 100 11.00 -2.80 -4.54
N VAL A 101 11.15 -3.66 -5.53
CA VAL A 101 12.31 -3.70 -6.42
C VAL A 101 11.86 -3.84 -7.86
N SER A 102 12.43 -3.04 -8.74
CA SER A 102 12.23 -3.15 -10.19
C SER A 102 12.78 -4.47 -10.71
N THR A 103 12.07 -5.09 -11.65
CA THR A 103 12.49 -6.34 -12.30
C THR A 103 13.15 -6.12 -13.66
N ASP A 104 13.27 -4.88 -14.13
CA ASP A 104 13.70 -4.51 -15.46
C ASP A 104 15.14 -3.97 -15.55
N HIS A 105 16.02 -4.37 -14.64
CA HIS A 105 17.45 -4.01 -14.61
C HIS A 105 17.75 -2.52 -14.32
N ARG A 106 16.77 -1.71 -13.95
CA ARG A 106 16.99 -0.27 -13.68
C ARG A 106 17.49 0.05 -12.28
N ASN A 107 17.85 -0.93 -11.48
CA ASN A 107 18.40 -0.77 -10.12
C ASN A 107 17.57 0.14 -9.20
N HIS A 108 16.27 0.22 -9.40
CA HIS A 108 15.38 0.96 -8.52
C HIS A 108 14.84 0.04 -7.44
N ALA A 109 14.97 0.49 -6.21
CA ALA A 109 14.32 -0.12 -5.06
C ALA A 109 13.78 0.95 -4.14
N GLU A 110 12.70 0.65 -3.45
CA GLU A 110 12.14 1.52 -2.44
C GLU A 110 11.84 0.72 -1.17
N LEU A 111 12.12 1.31 -0.02
CA LEU A 111 11.85 0.77 1.29
C LEU A 111 10.99 1.76 2.06
N LYS A 112 9.86 1.28 2.61
CA LYS A 112 8.96 2.09 3.45
C LYS A 112 8.74 1.41 4.78
N TYR A 113 8.80 2.21 5.84
CA TYR A 113 8.33 1.84 7.17
C TYR A 113 7.04 2.59 7.44
N ARG A 114 5.99 1.86 7.77
CA ARG A 114 4.68 2.45 8.01
C ARG A 114 4.10 1.98 9.33
N LEU A 115 3.51 2.91 10.06
CA LEU A 115 2.75 2.67 11.28
C LEU A 115 1.36 3.26 11.13
N ASP A 116 0.34 2.44 11.23
CA ASP A 116 -1.07 2.82 11.21
C ASP A 116 -1.66 2.65 12.62
N TYR A 117 -2.55 3.56 13.01
CA TYR A 117 -3.44 3.38 14.15
C TYR A 117 -4.87 3.33 13.63
N VAL A 118 -5.53 2.18 13.78
CA VAL A 118 -6.87 1.93 13.19
C VAL A 118 -7.92 2.01 14.29
N ARG A 119 -8.85 2.94 14.19
CA ARG A 119 -9.94 3.11 15.13
C ARG A 119 -11.30 3.02 14.43
N GLU A 120 -12.14 2.12 14.92
CA GLU A 120 -13.53 2.01 14.48
C GLU A 120 -14.45 2.82 15.40
N LEU A 121 -15.29 3.67 14.83
CA LEU A 121 -16.23 4.56 15.51
C LEU A 121 -17.60 4.44 14.81
N GLY A 122 -18.37 3.44 15.18
CA GLY A 122 -19.62 3.11 14.49
C GLY A 122 -19.36 2.71 13.03
N ASN A 123 -19.95 3.47 12.10
CA ASN A 123 -19.72 3.24 10.67
C ASN A 123 -18.44 3.90 10.12
N TRP A 124 -17.69 4.61 10.95
CA TRP A 124 -16.43 5.22 10.58
C TRP A 124 -15.25 4.34 10.94
N THR A 125 -14.28 4.26 10.04
CA THR A 125 -12.92 3.83 10.34
C THR A 125 -12.02 5.06 10.19
N VAL A 126 -11.28 5.40 11.23
CA VAL A 126 -10.33 6.52 11.26
C VAL A 126 -8.93 5.95 11.44
N MET A 127 -8.01 6.32 10.57
CA MET A 127 -6.67 5.75 10.53
C MET A 127 -5.62 6.85 10.33
N PRO A 128 -5.18 7.53 11.41
CA PRO A 128 -3.92 8.27 11.34
C PRO A 128 -2.76 7.31 11.09
N TRP A 129 -1.82 7.75 10.28
CA TRP A 129 -0.68 6.94 9.90
C TRP A 129 0.59 7.77 9.72
N TYR A 130 1.72 7.10 9.85
CA TYR A 130 3.02 7.66 9.56
C TYR A 130 3.81 6.70 8.67
N GLU A 131 4.43 7.23 7.64
CA GLU A 131 5.30 6.48 6.73
C GLU A 131 6.65 7.20 6.59
N HIS A 132 7.71 6.42 6.49
CA HIS A 132 9.03 6.91 6.14
C HIS A 132 9.56 6.09 4.97
N SER A 133 9.85 6.74 3.87
CA SER A 133 10.21 6.10 2.62
C SER A 133 11.64 6.44 2.23
N PHE A 134 12.35 5.45 1.69
CA PHE A 134 13.70 5.55 1.16
C PHE A 134 13.72 5.00 -0.26
N VAL A 135 14.18 5.79 -1.21
CA VAL A 135 14.37 5.38 -2.60
C VAL A 135 15.86 5.15 -2.85
N PHE A 136 16.21 4.01 -3.40
CA PHE A 136 17.60 3.66 -3.69
C PHE A 136 17.90 3.79 -5.19
N PRO A 137 19.10 4.30 -5.53
CA PRO A 137 20.16 4.76 -4.63
C PRO A 137 20.04 6.24 -4.24
N GLY A 138 20.29 6.56 -2.99
CA GLY A 138 20.71 7.92 -2.62
C GLY A 138 19.68 8.84 -1.98
N ASP A 139 18.51 8.37 -1.57
CA ASP A 139 17.53 9.24 -0.94
C ASP A 139 17.73 9.38 0.58
N LYS A 140 17.47 10.59 1.07
CA LYS A 140 17.62 10.95 2.49
C LYS A 140 16.48 10.50 3.38
N GLY A 141 15.53 9.79 2.81
CA GLY A 141 14.28 9.41 3.50
C GLY A 141 13.27 10.55 3.58
N ILE A 142 12.01 10.21 3.34
CA ILE A 142 10.91 11.17 3.26
C ILE A 142 9.83 10.80 4.28
N PRO A 143 9.67 11.61 5.36
CA PRO A 143 8.61 11.41 6.33
C PRO A 143 7.26 11.88 5.78
N ARG A 144 6.21 11.10 6.05
CA ARG A 144 4.84 11.35 5.63
C ARG A 144 3.86 11.01 6.75
N PRO A 145 3.37 11.98 7.48
CA PRO A 145 2.16 11.82 8.27
C PRO A 145 0.93 11.88 7.38
N GLY A 146 -0.08 11.09 7.72
CA GLY A 146 -1.35 11.09 7.00
C GLY A 146 -2.54 10.71 7.87
N LEU A 147 -3.72 10.88 7.29
CA LEU A 147 -5.01 10.52 7.89
C LEU A 147 -5.90 9.94 6.80
N LYS A 148 -6.34 8.72 7.00
CA LYS A 148 -7.38 8.10 6.17
C LYS A 148 -8.65 7.95 6.98
N THR A 149 -9.78 8.30 6.38
CA THR A 149 -11.10 8.09 6.96
C THR A 149 -11.95 7.30 5.96
N THR A 150 -12.72 6.35 6.47
CA THR A 150 -13.65 5.56 5.65
C THR A 150 -14.99 5.53 6.36
N TYR A 151 -16.06 5.80 5.65
CA TYR A 151 -17.43 5.64 6.09
C TYR A 151 -18.07 4.46 5.36
N HIS A 152 -18.63 3.53 6.11
CA HIS A 152 -19.34 2.36 5.60
C HIS A 152 -20.84 2.69 5.52
N PHE A 153 -21.33 2.94 4.29
CA PHE A 153 -22.75 3.21 4.04
C PHE A 153 -23.60 1.94 4.25
N SER A 154 -22.99 0.79 3.96
CA SER A 154 -23.55 -0.55 4.16
C SER A 154 -22.40 -1.57 4.23
N ASP A 155 -22.75 -2.85 4.36
CA ASP A 155 -21.77 -3.95 4.30
C ASP A 155 -21.07 -4.05 2.93
N ARG A 156 -21.60 -3.41 1.89
CA ARG A 156 -21.05 -3.44 0.53
C ARG A 156 -20.42 -2.13 0.10
N TRP A 157 -20.98 -1.00 0.49
CA TRP A 157 -20.61 0.32 -0.02
C TRP A 157 -19.85 1.13 1.02
N PHE A 158 -18.79 1.75 0.59
CA PHE A 158 -17.98 2.64 1.42
C PHE A 158 -17.45 3.84 0.62
N GLY A 159 -17.01 4.85 1.34
CA GLY A 159 -16.34 6.01 0.77
C GLY A 159 -15.53 6.72 1.82
N GLY A 160 -14.66 7.64 1.42
CA GLY A 160 -13.81 8.30 2.39
C GLY A 160 -12.83 9.29 1.78
N ALA A 161 -11.87 9.67 2.62
CA ALA A 161 -10.77 10.54 2.23
C ALA A 161 -9.44 10.00 2.74
N ASP A 162 -8.38 10.32 2.01
CA ASP A 162 -7.01 10.02 2.37
C ASP A 162 -6.16 11.26 2.16
N LEU A 163 -5.59 11.76 3.23
CA LEU A 163 -4.87 13.01 3.28
C LEU A 163 -3.48 12.74 3.82
N TYR A 164 -2.45 13.25 3.18
CA TYR A 164 -1.12 13.18 3.75
C TYR A 164 -0.23 14.33 3.32
N TRP A 165 0.81 14.54 4.08
CA TRP A 165 1.81 15.56 3.85
C TRP A 165 3.18 14.92 3.77
N GLN A 166 3.99 15.44 2.87
CA GLN A 166 5.39 15.09 2.73
C GLN A 166 6.24 16.28 3.14
N TYR A 167 7.21 16.05 4.00
CA TYR A 167 8.22 17.05 4.31
C TYR A 167 9.48 16.79 3.49
N ASN A 168 9.73 17.66 2.53
CA ASN A 168 10.89 17.58 1.66
C ASN A 168 11.46 18.99 1.41
N ASN A 169 12.81 19.14 1.47
CA ASN A 169 13.51 20.40 1.23
C ASN A 169 12.92 21.59 2.00
N HIS A 170 12.64 21.41 3.31
CA HIS A 170 12.11 22.43 4.20
C HIS A 170 10.69 22.92 3.88
N THR A 171 9.96 22.18 3.04
CA THR A 171 8.57 22.49 2.71
C THR A 171 7.63 21.31 2.98
N PHE A 172 6.44 21.62 3.51
CA PHE A 172 5.35 20.66 3.57
C PHE A 172 4.57 20.69 2.25
N ARG A 173 4.35 19.51 1.68
CA ARG A 173 3.59 19.32 0.45
C ARG A 173 2.54 18.27 0.67
N GLY A 174 1.29 18.58 0.31
CA GLY A 174 0.16 17.71 0.56
C GLY A 174 -0.30 16.94 -0.67
N TYR A 175 -0.90 15.80 -0.40
CA TYR A 175 -1.73 15.08 -1.34
C TYR A 175 -3.06 14.74 -0.68
N TYR A 176 -4.15 14.92 -1.39
CA TYR A 176 -5.50 14.77 -0.88
C TYR A 176 -6.29 13.91 -1.85
N ALA A 177 -6.96 12.90 -1.36
CA ALA A 177 -7.80 12.07 -2.18
C ALA A 177 -9.16 11.83 -1.53
N VAL A 178 -10.18 11.69 -2.36
CA VAL A 178 -11.48 11.16 -1.96
C VAL A 178 -11.74 9.90 -2.76
N PHE A 179 -12.41 8.94 -2.17
CA PHE A 179 -12.70 7.67 -2.81
C PHE A 179 -14.09 7.16 -2.47
N ALA A 180 -14.63 6.35 -3.36
CA ALA A 180 -15.81 5.54 -3.12
C ALA A 180 -15.57 4.16 -3.71
N GLY A 181 -16.18 3.15 -3.10
CA GLY A 181 -16.00 1.79 -3.57
C GLY A 181 -17.08 0.85 -3.08
N MET A 182 -17.00 -0.34 -3.59
CA MET A 182 -17.83 -1.46 -3.17
C MET A 182 -17.01 -2.73 -3.05
N HIS A 183 -17.48 -3.64 -2.24
CA HIS A 183 -17.03 -5.03 -2.24
C HIS A 183 -18.22 -5.99 -2.29
N GLU A 184 -18.02 -7.11 -2.93
CA GLU A 184 -19.01 -8.15 -3.08
C GLU A 184 -18.37 -9.53 -2.87
N GLU A 185 -18.88 -10.31 -1.93
CA GLU A 185 -18.55 -11.72 -1.78
C GLU A 185 -19.37 -12.52 -2.79
N ILE A 186 -18.76 -12.94 -3.89
CA ILE A 186 -19.42 -13.71 -4.95
C ILE A 186 -19.60 -15.17 -4.53
N ALA A 187 -18.65 -15.67 -3.72
CA ALA A 187 -18.68 -17.01 -3.14
C ALA A 187 -17.88 -17.00 -1.83
N ASP A 188 -18.01 -18.03 -1.02
CA ASP A 188 -17.33 -18.15 0.28
C ASP A 188 -15.79 -17.90 0.23
N CYS A 189 -15.21 -18.13 -0.94
CA CYS A 189 -13.76 -17.96 -1.14
C CYS A 189 -13.41 -16.89 -2.17
N VAL A 190 -14.38 -16.16 -2.74
CA VAL A 190 -14.15 -15.18 -3.82
C VAL A 190 -14.80 -13.85 -3.47
N ARG A 191 -13.99 -12.80 -3.42
CA ARG A 191 -14.43 -11.43 -3.22
C ARG A 191 -13.97 -10.54 -4.38
N VAL A 192 -14.81 -9.62 -4.79
CA VAL A 192 -14.51 -8.56 -5.76
C VAL A 192 -14.57 -7.21 -5.06
N ASP A 193 -13.56 -6.40 -5.28
CA ASP A 193 -13.50 -5.01 -4.81
C ASP A 193 -13.39 -4.09 -6.01
N ALA A 194 -14.18 -3.02 -6.02
CA ALA A 194 -14.09 -1.96 -7.02
C ALA A 194 -14.03 -0.61 -6.31
N VAL A 195 -13.06 0.24 -6.68
CA VAL A 195 -12.83 1.55 -6.07
C VAL A 195 -12.54 2.59 -7.13
N VAL A 196 -13.17 3.76 -6.99
CA VAL A 196 -12.82 4.97 -7.74
C VAL A 196 -12.23 5.97 -6.77
N ARG A 197 -11.10 6.58 -7.13
CA ARG A 197 -10.37 7.54 -6.32
C ARG A 197 -10.02 8.77 -7.13
N TYR A 198 -10.38 9.93 -6.64
CA TYR A 198 -9.96 11.21 -7.19
C TYR A 198 -8.84 11.80 -6.33
N GLY A 199 -7.72 12.14 -6.96
CA GLY A 199 -6.55 12.71 -6.32
C GLY A 199 -6.37 14.20 -6.65
N TYR A 200 -6.02 14.99 -5.63
CA TYR A 200 -5.62 16.39 -5.75
C TYR A 200 -4.20 16.57 -5.22
N ASN A 201 -3.33 17.12 -6.05
CA ASN A 201 -1.94 17.41 -5.70
C ASN A 201 -1.82 18.81 -5.10
N GLY A 202 -1.40 18.89 -3.85
CA GLY A 202 -1.07 20.12 -3.12
C GLY A 202 0.43 20.44 -3.18
N GLY A 203 1.06 20.26 -4.34
CA GLY A 203 2.48 20.47 -4.55
C GLY A 203 3.38 19.27 -4.23
N TYR A 204 2.78 18.09 -4.09
CA TYR A 204 3.43 16.87 -3.61
C TYR A 204 4.59 16.37 -4.49
N VAL A 205 4.51 16.41 -5.81
CA VAL A 205 5.50 15.77 -6.69
C VAL A 205 6.20 16.75 -7.62
N GLY A 206 7.54 16.63 -7.67
CA GLY A 206 8.41 17.25 -8.67
C GLY A 206 9.11 18.54 -8.21
N PRO A 207 10.12 18.98 -8.97
CA PRO A 207 10.88 20.20 -8.68
C PRO A 207 10.01 21.47 -8.87
N VAL A 208 9.01 21.40 -9.74
CA VAL A 208 8.03 22.48 -9.95
C VAL A 208 6.77 22.16 -9.17
N VAL A 209 6.35 23.09 -8.30
CA VAL A 209 5.17 22.93 -7.47
C VAL A 209 3.93 23.13 -8.32
N HIS A 210 3.27 22.05 -8.67
CA HIS A 210 1.97 22.09 -9.35
C HIS A 210 0.85 21.79 -8.33
N HIS A 211 -0.18 22.62 -8.35
CA HIS A 211 -1.40 22.39 -7.56
C HIS A 211 -2.56 22.09 -8.50
N GLY A 212 -3.38 21.12 -8.17
CA GLY A 212 -4.57 20.80 -8.94
C GLY A 212 -4.95 19.33 -8.96
N SER A 213 -5.94 19.01 -9.78
CA SER A 213 -6.41 17.65 -10.01
C SER A 213 -5.29 16.78 -10.57
N ASN A 214 -5.02 15.67 -9.90
CA ASN A 214 -3.89 14.80 -10.25
C ASN A 214 -4.32 13.66 -11.16
N ALA A 215 -5.12 12.75 -10.63
CA ALA A 215 -5.62 11.59 -11.35
C ALA A 215 -7.02 11.19 -10.89
N LEU A 216 -7.68 10.41 -11.72
CA LEU A 216 -8.88 9.64 -11.38
C LEU A 216 -8.54 8.17 -11.58
N ASP A 217 -8.43 7.42 -10.48
CA ASP A 217 -8.01 6.03 -10.49
C ASP A 217 -9.23 5.11 -10.38
N TYR A 218 -9.23 4.06 -11.18
CA TYR A 218 -10.24 3.00 -11.20
C TYR A 218 -9.54 1.68 -10.85
N ASN A 219 -9.77 1.19 -9.66
CA ASN A 219 -9.19 -0.05 -9.15
C ASN A 219 -10.24 -1.16 -9.17
N LEU A 220 -9.86 -2.32 -9.68
CA LEU A 220 -10.64 -3.55 -9.60
C LEU A 220 -9.73 -4.66 -9.10
N SER A 221 -10.19 -5.39 -8.07
CA SER A 221 -9.47 -6.57 -7.61
C SER A 221 -10.41 -7.76 -7.38
N VAL A 222 -9.86 -8.95 -7.57
CA VAL A 222 -10.51 -10.22 -7.25
C VAL A 222 -9.62 -10.97 -6.28
N THR A 223 -10.16 -11.27 -5.13
CA THR A 223 -9.47 -11.95 -4.04
C THR A 223 -9.98 -13.36 -3.89
N PHE A 224 -9.07 -14.33 -3.95
CA PHE A 224 -9.34 -15.75 -3.75
C PHE A 224 -8.76 -16.21 -2.42
N ARG A 225 -9.58 -16.74 -1.54
CA ARG A 225 -9.16 -17.39 -0.31
C ARG A 225 -8.79 -18.84 -0.59
N ALA A 226 -7.51 -19.11 -0.91
CA ALA A 226 -7.03 -20.45 -1.28
C ALA A 226 -7.04 -21.41 -0.08
N THR A 227 -6.75 -20.90 1.12
CA THR A 227 -6.85 -21.62 2.40
C THR A 227 -7.27 -20.66 3.51
N GLY A 228 -7.48 -21.14 4.75
CA GLY A 228 -7.72 -20.28 5.91
C GLY A 228 -6.60 -19.28 6.21
N ARG A 229 -5.42 -19.42 5.59
CA ARG A 229 -4.24 -18.57 5.82
C ARG A 229 -3.67 -17.93 4.55
N LEU A 230 -3.96 -18.48 3.39
CA LEU A 230 -3.41 -18.03 2.11
C LEU A 230 -4.51 -17.38 1.26
N THR A 231 -4.26 -16.17 0.85
CA THR A 231 -5.11 -15.40 -0.05
C THR A 231 -4.31 -15.00 -1.29
N VAL A 232 -4.93 -15.10 -2.46
CA VAL A 232 -4.41 -14.63 -3.75
C VAL A 232 -5.30 -13.48 -4.21
N GLU A 233 -4.72 -12.35 -4.55
CA GLU A 233 -5.41 -11.19 -5.09
C GLU A 233 -4.89 -10.89 -6.49
N LEU A 234 -5.77 -10.83 -7.46
CA LEU A 234 -5.50 -10.29 -8.79
C LEU A 234 -6.07 -8.88 -8.84
N PHE A 235 -5.32 -7.93 -9.35
CA PHE A 235 -5.78 -6.54 -9.43
C PHE A 235 -5.45 -5.89 -10.77
N THR A 236 -6.26 -4.90 -11.12
CA THR A 236 -6.01 -3.97 -12.23
C THR A 236 -6.26 -2.56 -11.75
N ASN A 237 -5.52 -1.62 -12.30
CA ASN A 237 -5.72 -0.19 -12.10
C ASN A 237 -5.66 0.55 -13.42
N TYR A 238 -6.62 1.44 -13.66
CA TYR A 238 -6.57 2.44 -14.72
C TYR A 238 -6.54 3.81 -14.08
N SER A 239 -5.48 4.57 -14.36
CA SER A 239 -5.27 5.92 -13.86
C SER A 239 -5.47 6.91 -14.99
N GLN A 240 -6.56 7.64 -14.96
CA GLN A 240 -6.85 8.73 -15.89
C GLN A 240 -6.08 9.97 -15.46
N ALA A 241 -5.13 10.41 -16.27
CA ALA A 241 -4.35 11.61 -16.01
C ALA A 241 -5.21 12.87 -16.05
N LEU A 242 -5.13 13.68 -15.01
CA LEU A 242 -5.79 14.99 -14.95
C LEU A 242 -4.74 16.12 -15.11
N THR A 243 -5.08 17.32 -14.67
CA THR A 243 -4.31 18.54 -14.97
C THR A 243 -2.83 18.43 -14.59
N VAL A 244 -2.52 17.99 -13.37
CA VAL A 244 -1.13 17.99 -12.88
C VAL A 244 -0.30 16.90 -13.57
N VAL A 245 -0.86 15.71 -13.77
CA VAL A 245 -0.17 14.61 -14.46
C VAL A 245 0.09 14.98 -15.92
N LYS A 246 -0.90 15.56 -16.62
CA LYS A 246 -0.74 16.06 -17.99
C LYS A 246 0.29 17.18 -18.13
N GLN A 247 0.35 18.10 -17.17
CA GLN A 247 1.37 19.17 -17.14
C GLN A 247 2.80 18.62 -17.00
N LYS A 248 2.96 17.40 -16.47
CA LYS A 248 4.23 16.69 -16.41
C LYS A 248 4.57 15.91 -17.69
N GLY A 249 3.74 16.00 -18.71
CA GLY A 249 3.91 15.26 -19.96
C GLY A 249 3.55 13.79 -19.85
N LEU A 250 2.85 13.39 -18.77
CA LEU A 250 2.40 12.01 -18.56
C LEU A 250 0.93 11.88 -19.04
N GLY A 251 0.58 10.70 -19.51
CA GLY A 251 -0.76 10.34 -19.95
C GLY A 251 -1.48 9.42 -18.97
N ASP A 252 -2.60 8.90 -19.45
CA ASP A 252 -3.32 7.83 -18.76
C ASP A 252 -2.44 6.59 -18.66
N ASP A 253 -2.60 5.85 -17.58
CA ASP A 253 -1.81 4.63 -17.35
C ASP A 253 -2.70 3.46 -16.97
N PHE A 254 -2.25 2.26 -17.32
CA PHE A 254 -2.89 0.99 -16.97
C PHE A 254 -1.85 0.01 -16.46
N TYR A 255 -2.12 -0.60 -15.33
CA TYR A 255 -1.29 -1.66 -14.79
C TYR A 255 -2.12 -2.74 -14.10
N TYR A 256 -1.52 -3.89 -13.89
CA TYR A 256 -2.13 -5.04 -13.26
C TYR A 256 -1.08 -5.81 -12.47
N GLY A 257 -1.55 -6.69 -11.61
CA GLY A 257 -0.63 -7.48 -10.80
C GLY A 257 -1.31 -8.58 -10.00
N VAL A 258 -0.49 -9.22 -9.18
CA VAL A 258 -0.89 -10.29 -8.29
C VAL A 258 -0.23 -10.11 -6.93
N ASN A 259 -0.99 -10.37 -5.87
CA ASN A 259 -0.53 -10.42 -4.50
C ASN A 259 -0.83 -11.77 -3.88
N LEU A 260 0.13 -12.31 -3.15
CA LEU A 260 0.00 -13.47 -2.28
C LEU A 260 0.08 -12.99 -0.84
N LYS A 261 -0.96 -13.21 -0.04
CA LYS A 261 -1.03 -12.80 1.37
C LYS A 261 -1.12 -14.04 2.25
N TYR A 262 -0.21 -14.17 3.20
CA TYR A 262 -0.20 -15.27 4.16
C TYR A 262 -0.30 -14.75 5.59
N THR A 263 -1.22 -15.34 6.38
CA THR A 263 -1.41 -15.03 7.80
C THR A 263 -0.89 -16.20 8.64
N PHE A 264 -0.01 -15.92 9.59
CA PHE A 264 0.63 -16.93 10.45
C PHE A 264 -0.23 -17.34 11.64
#